data_1ce495864b174c6267ea2bcacd9b95f5
#
_entry.id   1ce495864b174c6267ea2bcacd9b95f5
#
_cell.length_a   1.000
_cell.length_b   1.000
_cell.length_c   1.000
_cell.angle_alpha   90.00
_cell.angle_beta   90.00
_cell.angle_gamma   90.00
#
_symmetry.space_group_name_H-M   'P 1'
#
loop_
_entity.id
_entity.type
_entity.pdbx_description
1 polymer ?
#
loop_
_entity_poly.entity_id
_entity_poly.type
_entity_poly.pdbx_seq_one_letter_code
_entity_poly.pdbx_strand_id
1 'polypeptide(L)'
;MDKFTLSEIWIYPIKSLAGIRLPRAKVAEKGLQHDRRWMLVDEDGRFLTQREHPQMALFQLTIDNGQLLINNLTSTESPESISIDLIPTLNEQHVKVTIWDDEVEAVEVDPSYSRWFSEKLKLTCKLVFFPEGNKRDIDPKYAHEKEQVSLADGYPFLIIGQSSLDDLNSRMDVSVPMRRFRPNFVFTGGAPFEEDSWKFFKIGKNRFKGVKPCARCVLTTVDPETGIKGKEPLATLATYRKVETKILFGQNLISIDNDEVCEGDQIELA
;
A
#
# COMPACT_ATOMS: atom_id res chain seq x y z
N MET A 1 -20.93 -10.69 -21.10
CA MET A 1 -20.08 -9.72 -20.41
C MET A 1 -19.30 -10.48 -19.37
N ASP A 2 -17.99 -10.43 -19.42
CA ASP A 2 -17.16 -11.07 -18.42
C ASP A 2 -17.45 -10.41 -17.06
N LYS A 3 -17.71 -11.23 -16.06
CA LYS A 3 -18.01 -10.73 -14.72
C LYS A 3 -16.68 -10.38 -14.05
N PHE A 4 -16.51 -9.12 -13.68
CA PHE A 4 -15.40 -8.72 -12.82
C PHE A 4 -15.67 -9.14 -11.38
N THR A 5 -14.70 -9.75 -10.74
CA THR A 5 -14.82 -10.22 -9.36
C THR A 5 -13.60 -9.79 -8.55
N LEU A 6 -13.82 -9.23 -7.36
CA LEU A 6 -12.75 -8.91 -6.42
C LEU A 6 -12.11 -10.21 -5.93
N SER A 7 -10.87 -10.48 -6.31
CA SER A 7 -10.17 -11.73 -6.01
C SER A 7 -9.22 -11.64 -4.82
N GLU A 8 -8.69 -10.45 -4.53
CA GLU A 8 -7.81 -10.25 -3.38
C GLU A 8 -8.00 -8.86 -2.78
N ILE A 9 -7.91 -8.80 -1.45
CA ILE A 9 -7.91 -7.57 -0.67
C ILE A 9 -6.61 -7.52 0.14
N TRP A 10 -5.87 -6.42 0.03
CA TRP A 10 -4.60 -6.25 0.72
C TRP A 10 -4.57 -4.95 1.52
N ILE A 11 -4.03 -5.03 2.73
CA ILE A 11 -3.63 -3.85 3.51
C ILE A 11 -2.12 -3.90 3.77
N TYR A 12 -1.55 -2.73 3.99
CA TYR A 12 -0.13 -2.54 4.31
C TYR A 12 -0.03 -1.69 5.57
N PRO A 13 -0.25 -2.25 6.76
CA PRO A 13 -0.40 -1.47 7.99
C PRO A 13 0.74 -0.48 8.24
N ILE A 14 1.98 -0.90 7.95
CA ILE A 14 3.16 -0.04 8.04
C ILE A 14 3.64 0.29 6.62
N LYS A 15 3.77 1.59 6.31
CA LYS A 15 4.29 2.06 5.01
C LYS A 15 5.62 1.39 4.70
N SER A 16 5.78 0.90 3.46
CA SER A 16 7.00 0.23 2.98
C SER A 16 7.35 -1.13 3.61
N LEU A 17 6.57 -1.69 4.53
CA LEU A 17 6.71 -3.09 4.94
C LEU A 17 5.81 -4.03 4.13
N ALA A 18 5.84 -5.34 4.38
CA ALA A 18 5.02 -6.32 3.68
C ALA A 18 3.51 -6.06 3.88
N GLY A 19 2.70 -6.58 2.96
CA GLY A 19 1.24 -6.50 3.03
C GLY A 19 0.63 -7.72 3.71
N ILE A 20 -0.63 -7.58 4.11
CA ILE A 20 -1.48 -8.63 4.67
C ILE A 20 -2.69 -8.79 3.75
N ARG A 21 -2.94 -10.01 3.28
CA ARG A 21 -4.16 -10.35 2.56
C ARG A 21 -5.29 -10.60 3.55
N LEU A 22 -6.46 -10.05 3.26
CA LEU A 22 -7.64 -10.18 4.09
C LEU A 22 -8.82 -10.72 3.26
N PRO A 23 -9.64 -11.61 3.79
CA PRO A 23 -10.85 -12.07 3.08
C PRO A 23 -11.93 -10.99 3.00
N ARG A 24 -11.87 -9.99 3.88
CA ARG A 24 -12.75 -8.83 3.93
C ARG A 24 -12.06 -7.64 4.58
N ALA A 25 -12.48 -6.44 4.23
CA ALA A 25 -11.95 -5.22 4.85
C ALA A 25 -13.02 -4.11 4.87
N LYS A 26 -12.99 -3.28 5.90
CA LYS A 26 -13.82 -2.08 5.97
C LYS A 26 -13.19 -0.98 5.13
N VAL A 27 -13.98 -0.40 4.23
CA VAL A 27 -13.64 0.83 3.52
C VAL A 27 -13.81 2.00 4.48
N ALA A 28 -12.84 2.88 4.55
CA ALA A 28 -12.84 4.07 5.40
C ALA A 28 -12.38 5.29 4.61
N GLU A 29 -12.55 6.47 5.16
CA GLU A 29 -12.23 7.75 4.52
C GLU A 29 -10.79 7.83 3.97
N LYS A 30 -9.82 7.24 4.70
CA LYS A 30 -8.38 7.32 4.39
C LYS A 30 -7.81 6.07 3.73
N GLY A 31 -8.67 5.19 3.20
CA GLY A 31 -8.28 3.88 2.66
C GLY A 31 -8.92 2.72 3.43
N LEU A 32 -8.50 1.49 3.19
CA LEU A 32 -8.96 0.36 3.99
C LEU A 32 -8.58 0.54 5.47
N GLN A 33 -9.43 0.05 6.36
CA GLN A 33 -9.14 0.08 7.79
C GLN A 33 -7.74 -0.50 8.07
N HIS A 34 -6.93 0.19 8.88
CA HIS A 34 -5.53 -0.12 9.20
C HIS A 34 -4.52 0.01 8.05
N ASP A 35 -4.92 0.41 6.85
CA ASP A 35 -4.00 0.55 5.73
C ASP A 35 -3.13 1.81 5.88
N ARG A 36 -1.78 1.62 5.91
CA ARG A 36 -0.75 2.67 6.02
C ARG A 36 -1.03 3.65 7.18
N ARG A 37 -1.42 3.11 8.36
CA ARG A 37 -1.56 3.92 9.59
C ARG A 37 -0.25 4.09 10.32
N TRP A 38 0.74 3.25 10.04
CA TRP A 38 2.07 3.32 10.61
C TRP A 38 3.13 3.60 9.56
N MET A 39 4.23 4.23 9.99
CA MET A 39 5.35 4.58 9.12
C MET A 39 6.64 4.67 9.92
N LEU A 40 7.74 4.25 9.30
CA LEU A 40 9.08 4.51 9.81
C LEU A 40 9.60 5.83 9.23
N VAL A 41 10.19 6.65 10.08
CA VAL A 41 10.82 7.92 9.70
C VAL A 41 12.24 7.99 10.23
N ASP A 42 13.09 8.75 9.56
CA ASP A 42 14.43 9.09 10.03
C ASP A 42 14.41 10.15 11.14
N GLU A 43 15.60 10.62 11.55
CA GLU A 43 15.77 11.63 12.60
C GLU A 43 15.18 12.99 12.20
N ASP A 44 15.10 13.29 10.90
CA ASP A 44 14.51 14.51 10.34
C ASP A 44 12.99 14.40 10.11
N GLY A 45 12.37 13.28 10.47
CA GLY A 45 10.95 13.01 10.25
C GLY A 45 10.58 12.61 8.81
N ARG A 46 11.55 12.32 7.94
CA ARG A 46 11.30 11.85 6.57
C ARG A 46 10.99 10.37 6.57
N PHE A 47 10.02 9.97 5.75
CA PHE A 47 9.61 8.57 5.66
C PHE A 47 10.69 7.66 5.05
N LEU A 48 10.93 6.52 5.70
CA LEU A 48 11.78 5.46 5.17
C LEU A 48 11.03 4.64 4.11
N THR A 49 11.75 4.16 3.12
CA THR A 49 11.15 3.48 1.97
C THR A 49 11.99 2.32 1.46
N GLN A 50 11.33 1.27 0.94
CA GLN A 50 12.00 0.17 0.23
C GLN A 50 12.85 0.64 -0.96
N ARG A 51 12.62 1.84 -1.50
CA ARG A 51 13.44 2.40 -2.57
C ARG A 51 14.90 2.59 -2.13
N GLU A 52 15.10 2.97 -0.88
CA GLU A 52 16.39 3.24 -0.25
C GLU A 52 16.84 2.09 0.64
N HIS A 53 15.91 1.48 1.34
CA HIS A 53 16.11 0.39 2.30
C HIS A 53 15.32 -0.86 1.86
N PRO A 54 15.76 -1.59 0.81
CA PRO A 54 14.99 -2.69 0.24
C PRO A 54 14.76 -3.85 1.22
N GLN A 55 15.61 -4.01 2.26
CA GLN A 55 15.41 -4.98 3.35
C GLN A 55 14.09 -4.74 4.13
N MET A 56 13.48 -3.56 4.04
CA MET A 56 12.15 -3.31 4.63
C MET A 56 11.07 -4.25 4.06
N ALA A 57 11.26 -4.80 2.87
CA ALA A 57 10.35 -5.80 2.27
C ALA A 57 10.30 -7.11 3.06
N LEU A 58 11.35 -7.41 3.83
CA LEU A 58 11.50 -8.67 4.58
C LEU A 58 10.84 -8.64 5.96
N PHE A 59 10.22 -7.53 6.36
CA PHE A 59 9.40 -7.49 7.56
C PHE A 59 7.99 -7.97 7.22
N GLN A 60 7.71 -9.22 7.57
CA GLN A 60 6.41 -9.86 7.34
C GLN A 60 5.44 -9.49 8.47
N LEU A 61 4.19 -9.22 8.10
CA LEU A 61 3.17 -8.76 9.02
C LEU A 61 2.00 -9.74 9.05
N THR A 62 1.46 -9.97 10.26
CA THR A 62 0.18 -10.67 10.47
C THR A 62 -0.63 -9.96 11.54
N ILE A 63 -1.95 -10.10 11.49
CA ILE A 63 -2.85 -9.56 12.52
C ILE A 63 -3.40 -10.75 13.32
N ASP A 64 -3.25 -10.66 14.64
CA ASP A 64 -3.83 -11.62 15.58
C ASP A 64 -4.37 -10.88 16.80
N ASN A 65 -5.62 -11.13 17.18
CA ASN A 65 -6.27 -10.61 18.39
C ASN A 65 -6.09 -9.10 18.63
N GLY A 66 -6.19 -8.29 17.57
CA GLY A 66 -6.02 -6.83 17.64
C GLY A 66 -4.58 -6.36 17.72
N GLN A 67 -3.64 -7.26 17.58
CA GLN A 67 -2.20 -6.98 17.54
C GLN A 67 -1.67 -7.14 16.11
N LEU A 68 -0.70 -6.31 15.76
CA LEU A 68 0.10 -6.45 14.55
C LEU A 68 1.43 -7.11 14.94
N LEU A 69 1.58 -8.37 14.56
CA LEU A 69 2.83 -9.13 14.74
C LEU A 69 3.73 -8.87 13.54
N ILE A 70 4.97 -8.47 13.81
CA ILE A 70 5.97 -8.12 12.82
C ILE A 70 7.16 -9.06 12.98
N ASN A 71 7.42 -9.88 11.95
CA ASN A 71 8.53 -10.83 11.92
C ASN A 71 9.63 -10.29 10.99
N ASN A 72 10.83 -10.17 11.52
CA ASN A 72 12.01 -9.80 10.74
C ASN A 72 12.66 -11.04 10.13
N LEU A 73 12.64 -11.18 8.82
CA LEU A 73 13.24 -12.28 8.07
C LEU A 73 14.65 -11.92 7.54
N THR A 74 15.24 -10.81 7.94
CA THR A 74 16.61 -10.44 7.50
C THR A 74 17.69 -11.31 8.17
N SER A 75 17.37 -11.96 9.30
CA SER A 75 18.25 -12.88 10.00
C SER A 75 17.80 -14.32 9.78
N THR A 76 18.74 -15.20 9.41
CA THR A 76 18.50 -16.62 9.20
C THR A 76 18.59 -17.44 10.50
N GLU A 77 19.19 -16.89 11.57
CA GLU A 77 19.49 -17.64 12.80
C GLU A 77 18.35 -17.64 13.82
N SER A 78 17.51 -16.59 13.84
CA SER A 78 16.29 -16.56 14.64
C SER A 78 15.37 -15.46 14.09
N PRO A 79 14.15 -15.78 13.67
CA PRO A 79 13.17 -14.76 13.32
C PRO A 79 12.83 -13.99 14.61
N GLU A 80 13.29 -12.75 14.69
CA GLU A 80 12.94 -11.86 15.78
C GLU A 80 11.63 -11.17 15.46
N SER A 81 10.72 -11.15 16.40
CA SER A 81 9.39 -10.55 16.23
C SER A 81 9.11 -9.50 17.30
N ILE A 82 8.26 -8.55 16.92
CA ILE A 82 7.65 -7.60 17.85
C ILE A 82 6.14 -7.58 17.60
N SER A 83 5.38 -7.38 18.67
CA SER A 83 3.93 -7.17 18.60
C SER A 83 3.62 -5.74 19.01
N ILE A 84 2.79 -5.07 18.20
CA ILE A 84 2.30 -3.72 18.48
C ILE A 84 0.78 -3.69 18.40
N ASP A 85 0.13 -2.80 19.13
CA ASP A 85 -1.31 -2.65 19.04
C ASP A 85 -1.72 -2.12 17.68
N LEU A 86 -2.69 -2.77 17.05
CA LEU A 86 -3.22 -2.33 15.75
C LEU A 86 -3.89 -0.96 15.84
N ILE A 87 -4.51 -0.69 16.99
CA ILE A 87 -5.07 0.60 17.40
C ILE A 87 -4.43 0.99 18.73
N PRO A 88 -3.33 1.77 18.72
CA PRO A 88 -2.60 2.08 19.92
C PRO A 88 -3.32 3.11 20.80
N THR A 89 -3.07 3.05 22.11
CA THR A 89 -3.36 4.17 23.00
C THR A 89 -2.38 5.30 22.68
N LEU A 90 -2.90 6.46 22.33
CA LEU A 90 -2.07 7.61 21.97
C LEU A 90 -1.51 8.27 23.21
N ASN A 91 -0.31 8.79 23.09
CA ASN A 91 0.37 9.66 24.04
C ASN A 91 0.54 11.08 23.46
N GLU A 92 1.21 11.97 24.18
CA GLU A 92 1.44 13.35 23.75
C GLU A 92 2.74 13.53 22.93
N GLN A 93 3.39 12.44 22.49
CA GLN A 93 4.65 12.51 21.72
C GLN A 93 4.36 12.72 20.23
N HIS A 94 3.91 13.92 19.90
CA HIS A 94 3.70 14.34 18.53
C HIS A 94 5.03 14.50 17.79
N VAL A 95 5.07 13.99 16.55
CA VAL A 95 6.21 14.07 15.64
C VAL A 95 5.74 14.66 14.32
N LYS A 96 6.35 15.74 13.88
CA LYS A 96 6.13 16.28 12.54
C LYS A 96 6.85 15.40 11.55
N VAL A 97 6.13 14.88 10.56
CA VAL A 97 6.68 13.96 9.56
C VAL A 97 6.41 14.44 8.14
N THR A 98 7.32 14.13 7.24
CA THR A 98 7.25 14.52 5.83
C THR A 98 7.02 13.31 4.96
N ILE A 99 5.99 13.36 4.10
CA ILE A 99 5.67 12.35 3.09
C ILE A 99 5.61 13.06 1.74
N TRP A 100 6.63 12.90 0.91
CA TRP A 100 6.80 13.67 -0.31
C TRP A 100 6.85 15.18 0.00
N ASP A 101 5.87 15.92 -0.50
CA ASP A 101 5.74 17.37 -0.30
C ASP A 101 4.80 17.70 0.88
N ASP A 102 4.18 16.70 1.51
CA ASP A 102 3.22 16.90 2.59
C ASP A 102 3.91 16.82 3.95
N GLU A 103 3.59 17.75 4.84
CA GLU A 103 3.94 17.70 6.24
C GLU A 103 2.69 17.40 7.07
N VAL A 104 2.76 16.37 7.91
CA VAL A 104 1.66 15.97 8.80
C VAL A 104 2.17 15.67 10.20
N GLU A 105 1.27 15.74 11.18
CA GLU A 105 1.56 15.28 12.54
C GLU A 105 1.28 13.78 12.66
N ALA A 106 2.16 13.08 13.34
CA ALA A 106 2.03 11.68 13.73
C ALA A 106 2.41 11.53 15.20
N VAL A 107 2.28 10.33 15.76
CA VAL A 107 2.59 10.07 17.16
C VAL A 107 3.60 8.94 17.26
N GLU A 108 4.71 9.14 17.96
CA GLU A 108 5.59 8.05 18.39
C GLU A 108 4.95 7.38 19.62
N VAL A 109 4.26 6.25 19.39
CA VAL A 109 3.44 5.61 20.44
C VAL A 109 4.31 5.04 21.57
N ASP A 110 5.36 4.32 21.23
CA ASP A 110 6.30 3.73 22.18
C ASP A 110 7.73 3.74 21.59
N PRO A 111 8.68 4.42 22.25
CA PRO A 111 10.08 4.43 21.82
C PRO A 111 10.74 3.04 21.78
N SER A 112 10.18 2.02 22.45
CA SER A 112 10.71 0.66 22.37
C SER A 112 10.52 0.06 20.97
N TYR A 113 9.43 0.40 20.27
CA TYR A 113 9.19 0.01 18.90
C TYR A 113 10.23 0.64 17.95
N SER A 114 10.49 1.92 18.13
CA SER A 114 11.51 2.66 17.37
C SER A 114 12.91 2.05 17.56
N ARG A 115 13.29 1.71 18.80
CA ARG A 115 14.55 1.03 19.08
C ARG A 115 14.66 -0.31 18.39
N TRP A 116 13.61 -1.13 18.45
CA TRP A 116 13.59 -2.43 17.79
C TRP A 116 13.83 -2.31 16.28
N PHE A 117 13.09 -1.42 15.59
CA PHE A 117 13.29 -1.20 14.15
C PHE A 117 14.67 -0.63 13.84
N SER A 118 15.19 0.29 14.67
CA SER A 118 16.51 0.87 14.49
C SER A 118 17.61 -0.21 14.56
N GLU A 119 17.51 -1.14 15.50
CA GLU A 119 18.42 -2.27 15.63
C GLU A 119 18.36 -3.19 14.39
N LYS A 120 17.14 -3.54 13.94
CA LYS A 120 16.95 -4.47 12.81
C LYS A 120 17.33 -3.86 11.47
N LEU A 121 17.08 -2.60 11.26
CA LEU A 121 17.44 -1.88 10.04
C LEU A 121 18.88 -1.35 10.06
N LYS A 122 19.54 -1.35 11.23
CA LYS A 122 20.88 -0.80 11.47
C LYS A 122 20.97 0.69 11.08
N LEU A 123 19.93 1.43 11.41
CA LEU A 123 19.84 2.88 11.21
C LEU A 123 18.92 3.49 12.28
N THR A 124 19.15 4.73 12.67
CA THR A 124 18.27 5.42 13.62
C THR A 124 16.94 5.74 12.93
N CYS A 125 15.84 5.27 13.52
CA CYS A 125 14.50 5.56 13.00
C CYS A 125 13.45 5.56 14.12
N LYS A 126 12.29 6.16 13.82
CA LYS A 126 11.12 6.15 14.70
C LYS A 126 9.95 5.45 14.00
N LEU A 127 9.20 4.66 14.75
CA LEU A 127 7.90 4.15 14.29
C LEU A 127 6.82 5.13 14.77
N VAL A 128 6.11 5.71 13.81
CA VAL A 128 5.04 6.69 14.09
C VAL A 128 3.68 6.18 13.61
N PHE A 129 2.64 6.57 14.34
CA PHE A 129 1.24 6.28 14.03
C PHE A 129 0.52 7.54 13.58
N PHE A 130 -0.35 7.41 12.57
CA PHE A 130 -1.21 8.47 12.06
C PHE A 130 -2.61 8.33 12.65
N PRO A 131 -2.98 9.15 13.64
CA PRO A 131 -4.29 9.10 14.29
C PRO A 131 -5.45 9.31 13.32
N GLU A 132 -6.60 8.71 13.64
CA GLU A 132 -7.80 8.87 12.79
C GLU A 132 -8.29 10.32 12.71
N GLY A 133 -8.08 11.11 13.76
CA GLY A 133 -8.44 12.54 13.77
C GLY A 133 -7.57 13.43 12.89
N ASN A 134 -6.37 12.97 12.51
CA ASN A 134 -5.46 13.74 11.67
C ASN A 134 -5.91 13.72 10.21
N LYS A 135 -5.61 14.79 9.49
CA LYS A 135 -6.03 14.97 8.09
C LYS A 135 -4.83 15.06 7.18
N ARG A 136 -4.94 14.43 6.03
CA ARG A 136 -4.05 14.60 4.88
C ARG A 136 -4.90 14.52 3.62
N ASP A 137 -5.02 15.66 2.93
CA ASP A 137 -5.85 15.75 1.74
C ASP A 137 -5.16 15.07 0.55
N ILE A 138 -5.94 14.49 -0.36
CA ILE A 138 -5.43 14.08 -1.68
C ILE A 138 -5.22 15.31 -2.56
N ASP A 139 -4.53 15.15 -3.70
CA ASP A 139 -4.34 16.21 -4.69
C ASP A 139 -5.72 16.81 -5.10
N PRO A 140 -5.98 18.11 -4.85
CA PRO A 140 -7.27 18.74 -5.10
C PRO A 140 -7.76 18.63 -6.55
N LYS A 141 -6.84 18.48 -7.50
CA LYS A 141 -7.17 18.28 -8.92
C LYS A 141 -8.01 17.03 -9.15
N TYR A 142 -7.88 16.02 -8.30
CA TYR A 142 -8.49 14.71 -8.43
C TYR A 142 -9.54 14.43 -7.36
N ALA A 143 -9.62 15.26 -6.33
CA ALA A 143 -10.66 15.18 -5.31
C ALA A 143 -12.05 15.33 -5.92
N HIS A 144 -13.03 14.66 -5.34
CA HIS A 144 -14.45 14.85 -5.63
C HIS A 144 -15.06 15.82 -4.62
N GLU A 145 -14.70 15.65 -3.36
CA GLU A 145 -15.08 16.52 -2.23
C GLU A 145 -13.81 16.93 -1.45
N LYS A 146 -13.57 16.28 -0.32
CA LYS A 146 -12.39 16.51 0.55
C LYS A 146 -11.85 15.17 1.01
N GLU A 147 -11.62 14.28 0.06
CA GLU A 147 -11.14 12.95 0.36
C GLU A 147 -9.76 12.99 0.99
N GLN A 148 -9.58 12.13 1.97
CA GLN A 148 -8.38 12.02 2.76
C GLN A 148 -7.57 10.79 2.33
N VAL A 149 -6.30 10.81 2.65
CA VAL A 149 -5.41 9.66 2.50
C VAL A 149 -4.63 9.45 3.81
N SER A 150 -4.31 8.19 4.10
CA SER A 150 -3.42 7.83 5.21
C SER A 150 -1.96 8.19 4.88
N LEU A 151 -1.01 7.46 5.45
CA LEU A 151 0.41 7.58 5.10
C LEU A 151 0.76 6.91 3.74
N ALA A 152 -0.24 6.56 2.91
CA ALA A 152 -0.03 6.12 1.53
C ALA A 152 0.59 7.22 0.66
N ASP A 153 1.05 6.88 -0.55
CA ASP A 153 1.80 7.85 -1.36
C ASP A 153 0.95 9.05 -1.80
N GLY A 154 -0.29 8.84 -2.24
CA GLY A 154 -1.13 9.98 -2.64
C GLY A 154 -2.61 9.68 -2.78
N TYR A 155 -3.02 8.42 -2.78
CA TYR A 155 -4.42 8.01 -2.90
C TYR A 155 -4.73 6.87 -1.94
N PRO A 156 -6.00 6.79 -1.45
CA PRO A 156 -6.38 5.80 -0.44
C PRO A 156 -6.43 4.37 -0.96
N PHE A 157 -6.65 4.15 -2.28
CA PHE A 157 -6.75 2.80 -2.84
C PHE A 157 -6.06 2.68 -4.19
N LEU A 158 -5.58 1.48 -4.48
CA LEU A 158 -5.04 1.06 -5.76
C LEU A 158 -5.72 -0.26 -6.17
N ILE A 159 -6.27 -0.33 -7.40
CA ILE A 159 -6.81 -1.55 -8.00
C ILE A 159 -5.96 -1.99 -9.18
N ILE A 160 -5.80 -3.30 -9.34
CA ILE A 160 -5.07 -3.92 -10.47
C ILE A 160 -5.79 -5.18 -10.91
N GLY A 161 -5.98 -5.35 -12.23
CA GLY A 161 -6.49 -6.58 -12.80
C GLY A 161 -5.47 -7.71 -12.82
N GLN A 162 -5.88 -8.94 -12.51
CA GLN A 162 -5.01 -10.11 -12.66
C GLN A 162 -4.57 -10.29 -14.10
N SER A 163 -5.46 -10.05 -15.07
CA SER A 163 -5.14 -10.08 -16.49
C SER A 163 -4.05 -9.08 -16.90
N SER A 164 -3.97 -7.92 -16.21
CA SER A 164 -2.91 -6.93 -16.42
C SER A 164 -1.54 -7.47 -15.97
N LEU A 165 -1.52 -8.18 -14.83
CA LEU A 165 -0.30 -8.84 -14.35
C LEU A 165 0.09 -10.02 -15.25
N ASP A 166 -0.88 -10.79 -15.73
CA ASP A 166 -0.63 -11.92 -16.60
C ASP A 166 -0.04 -11.46 -17.97
N ASP A 167 -0.57 -10.37 -18.54
CA ASP A 167 0.01 -9.74 -19.73
C ASP A 167 1.46 -9.29 -19.49
N LEU A 168 1.72 -8.62 -18.38
CA LEU A 168 3.07 -8.21 -18.02
C LEU A 168 4.00 -9.41 -17.86
N ASN A 169 3.59 -10.44 -17.12
CA ASN A 169 4.37 -11.65 -16.88
C ASN A 169 4.64 -12.44 -18.16
N SER A 170 3.73 -12.40 -19.13
CA SER A 170 3.93 -13.04 -20.45
C SER A 170 5.05 -12.40 -21.28
N ARG A 171 5.49 -11.19 -20.93
CA ARG A 171 6.54 -10.41 -21.60
C ARG A 171 7.89 -10.47 -20.89
N MET A 172 7.98 -11.18 -19.77
CA MET A 172 9.19 -11.28 -18.94
C MET A 172 9.70 -12.71 -18.88
N ASP A 173 11.01 -12.89 -18.75
CA ASP A 173 11.64 -14.20 -18.57
C ASP A 173 11.29 -14.83 -17.21
N VAL A 174 11.13 -13.99 -16.18
CA VAL A 174 10.79 -14.39 -14.82
C VAL A 174 9.57 -13.61 -14.35
N SER A 175 8.51 -14.32 -14.02
CA SER A 175 7.28 -13.72 -13.52
C SER A 175 7.45 -13.05 -12.16
N VAL A 176 6.72 -11.95 -11.96
CA VAL A 176 6.68 -11.23 -10.68
C VAL A 176 5.32 -11.36 -10.01
N PRO A 177 5.25 -11.41 -8.67
CA PRO A 177 3.98 -11.49 -7.96
C PRO A 177 3.27 -10.12 -7.91
N MET A 178 1.93 -10.13 -7.80
CA MET A 178 1.07 -8.94 -7.69
C MET A 178 1.52 -8.01 -6.54
N ARG A 179 2.00 -8.57 -5.43
CA ARG A 179 2.43 -7.81 -4.26
C ARG A 179 3.60 -6.84 -4.49
N ARG A 180 4.36 -6.95 -5.60
CA ARG A 180 5.36 -5.92 -5.98
C ARG A 180 4.72 -4.57 -6.25
N PHE A 181 3.48 -4.57 -6.72
CA PHE A 181 2.72 -3.35 -7.06
C PHE A 181 1.92 -2.79 -5.88
N ARG A 182 1.78 -3.57 -4.80
CA ARG A 182 1.13 -3.19 -3.54
C ARG A 182 -0.31 -2.67 -3.71
N PRO A 183 -1.17 -3.36 -4.50
CA PRO A 183 -2.56 -2.97 -4.64
C PRO A 183 -3.34 -3.20 -3.35
N ASN A 184 -4.46 -2.47 -3.16
CA ASN A 184 -5.46 -2.79 -2.15
C ASN A 184 -6.48 -3.79 -2.69
N PHE A 185 -6.79 -3.70 -3.98
CA PHE A 185 -7.75 -4.56 -4.66
C PHE A 185 -7.11 -5.22 -5.87
N VAL A 186 -7.29 -6.54 -5.98
CA VAL A 186 -7.00 -7.30 -7.20
C VAL A 186 -8.32 -7.88 -7.69
N PHE A 187 -8.56 -7.80 -8.98
CA PHE A 187 -9.77 -8.38 -9.58
C PHE A 187 -9.43 -9.35 -10.70
N THR A 188 -10.35 -10.27 -10.96
CA THR A 188 -10.34 -11.19 -12.10
C THR A 188 -11.47 -10.86 -13.06
N GLY A 189 -11.33 -11.29 -14.31
CA GLY A 189 -12.22 -10.97 -15.44
C GLY A 189 -11.71 -9.78 -16.25
N GLY A 190 -12.21 -9.67 -17.47
CA GLY A 190 -11.88 -8.60 -18.40
C GLY A 190 -10.51 -8.70 -19.07
N ALA A 191 -10.25 -7.74 -19.94
CA ALA A 191 -9.00 -7.62 -20.68
C ALA A 191 -7.87 -7.01 -19.82
N PRO A 192 -6.59 -7.18 -20.22
CA PRO A 192 -5.49 -6.48 -19.58
C PRO A 192 -5.67 -4.96 -19.61
N PHE A 193 -5.38 -4.29 -18.49
CA PHE A 193 -5.43 -2.83 -18.31
C PHE A 193 -6.82 -2.21 -18.43
N GLU A 194 -7.87 -3.00 -18.29
CA GLU A 194 -9.25 -2.51 -18.42
C GLU A 194 -9.57 -1.52 -17.30
N GLU A 195 -8.96 -1.69 -16.11
CA GLU A 195 -9.03 -0.78 -14.99
C GLU A 195 -8.61 0.67 -15.30
N ASP A 196 -7.79 0.89 -16.31
CA ASP A 196 -7.34 2.24 -16.70
C ASP A 196 -8.51 3.14 -17.15
N SER A 197 -9.56 2.52 -17.69
CA SER A 197 -10.74 3.21 -18.24
C SER A 197 -11.86 3.46 -17.21
N TRP A 198 -11.77 2.82 -16.04
CA TRP A 198 -12.86 2.85 -15.07
C TRP A 198 -12.98 4.22 -14.40
N LYS A 199 -14.15 4.85 -14.56
CA LYS A 199 -14.45 6.15 -13.95
C LYS A 199 -15.27 6.02 -12.68
N PHE A 200 -16.43 5.37 -12.78
CA PHE A 200 -17.30 5.07 -11.65
C PHE A 200 -17.68 3.59 -11.73
N PHE A 201 -17.64 2.92 -10.59
CA PHE A 201 -17.98 1.51 -10.49
C PHE A 201 -18.28 1.14 -9.05
N LYS A 202 -18.81 -0.05 -8.83
CA LYS A 202 -19.07 -0.62 -7.50
C LYS A 202 -18.21 -1.86 -7.28
N ILE A 203 -17.80 -2.07 -6.04
CA ILE A 203 -17.31 -3.36 -5.52
C ILE A 203 -18.28 -3.74 -4.40
N GLY A 204 -19.10 -4.78 -4.61
CA GLY A 204 -20.18 -5.09 -3.72
C GLY A 204 -21.15 -3.91 -3.55
N LYS A 205 -21.24 -3.35 -2.34
CA LYS A 205 -22.08 -2.19 -2.04
C LYS A 205 -21.36 -0.85 -2.17
N ASN A 206 -20.03 -0.85 -2.19
CA ASN A 206 -19.25 0.38 -2.20
C ASN A 206 -19.07 0.94 -3.60
N ARG A 207 -19.36 2.21 -3.78
CA ARG A 207 -19.05 2.96 -5.00
C ARG A 207 -17.64 3.53 -4.91
N PHE A 208 -16.94 3.44 -6.02
CA PHE A 208 -15.60 3.99 -6.19
C PHE A 208 -15.52 4.87 -7.43
N LYS A 209 -14.58 5.80 -7.40
CA LYS A 209 -14.19 6.61 -8.55
C LYS A 209 -12.73 6.32 -8.89
N GLY A 210 -12.49 5.95 -10.14
CA GLY A 210 -11.15 5.92 -10.72
C GLY A 210 -10.62 7.34 -10.91
N VAL A 211 -9.45 7.60 -10.37
CA VAL A 211 -8.87 8.95 -10.31
C VAL A 211 -7.90 9.17 -11.44
N LYS A 212 -6.88 8.33 -11.50
CA LYS A 212 -5.84 8.33 -12.54
C LYS A 212 -5.05 7.03 -12.51
N PRO A 213 -4.47 6.60 -13.64
CA PRO A 213 -3.54 5.48 -13.66
C PRO A 213 -2.36 5.71 -12.71
N CYS A 214 -1.92 4.64 -12.05
CA CYS A 214 -0.85 4.70 -11.06
C CYS A 214 0.52 4.72 -11.75
N ALA A 215 1.27 5.80 -11.56
CA ALA A 215 2.66 5.88 -11.99
C ALA A 215 3.55 5.01 -11.08
N ARG A 216 4.27 4.08 -11.69
CA ARG A 216 5.12 3.13 -10.96
C ARG A 216 6.55 3.65 -10.82
N CYS A 217 7.14 3.38 -9.68
CA CYS A 217 8.51 3.77 -9.36
C CYS A 217 9.38 2.54 -9.06
N VAL A 218 10.64 2.76 -8.81
CA VAL A 218 11.65 1.72 -8.53
C VAL A 218 11.32 0.81 -7.33
N LEU A 219 10.35 1.17 -6.48
CA LEU A 219 9.89 0.28 -5.40
C LEU A 219 9.42 -1.07 -5.95
N THR A 220 8.75 -1.09 -7.10
CA THR A 220 8.26 -2.33 -7.71
C THR A 220 9.36 -3.28 -8.16
N THR A 221 10.60 -2.80 -8.26
CA THR A 221 11.77 -3.64 -8.62
C THR A 221 12.39 -4.37 -7.42
N VAL A 222 11.95 -4.06 -6.20
CA VAL A 222 12.39 -4.78 -5.00
C VAL A 222 11.64 -6.10 -4.91
N ASP A 223 12.38 -7.19 -4.81
CA ASP A 223 11.78 -8.51 -4.59
C ASP A 223 11.28 -8.62 -3.14
N PRO A 224 9.96 -8.91 -2.93
CA PRO A 224 9.39 -8.93 -1.58
C PRO A 224 9.79 -10.14 -0.74
N GLU A 225 10.44 -11.16 -1.33
CA GLU A 225 10.91 -12.36 -0.62
C GLU A 225 12.39 -12.26 -0.25
N THR A 226 13.18 -11.60 -1.09
CA THR A 226 14.64 -11.56 -0.92
C THR A 226 15.15 -10.16 -0.54
N GLY A 227 14.34 -9.11 -0.71
CA GLY A 227 14.78 -7.73 -0.58
C GLY A 227 15.77 -7.28 -1.68
N ILE A 228 16.01 -8.11 -2.70
CA ILE A 228 16.94 -7.77 -3.77
C ILE A 228 16.28 -6.82 -4.75
N LYS A 229 17.00 -5.75 -5.10
CA LYS A 229 16.56 -4.75 -6.06
C LYS A 229 17.05 -5.12 -7.46
N GLY A 230 16.13 -5.14 -8.43
CA GLY A 230 16.40 -5.44 -9.82
C GLY A 230 16.03 -4.29 -10.78
N LYS A 231 15.83 -4.63 -12.06
CA LYS A 231 15.32 -3.70 -13.09
C LYS A 231 13.84 -3.98 -13.41
N GLU A 232 13.44 -5.24 -13.29
CA GLU A 232 12.06 -5.67 -13.54
C GLU A 232 11.16 -5.42 -12.33
N PRO A 233 9.88 -5.17 -12.55
CA PRO A 233 9.11 -5.15 -13.81
C PRO A 233 9.17 -3.81 -14.56
N LEU A 234 9.86 -2.80 -14.06
CA LEU A 234 9.85 -1.46 -14.69
C LEU A 234 10.48 -1.43 -16.07
N ALA A 235 11.52 -2.21 -16.31
CA ALA A 235 12.17 -2.27 -17.63
C ALA A 235 11.19 -2.76 -18.69
N THR A 236 10.48 -3.85 -18.43
CA THR A 236 9.46 -4.38 -19.34
C THR A 236 8.27 -3.43 -19.48
N LEU A 237 7.70 -2.92 -18.38
CA LEU A 237 6.58 -1.95 -18.44
C LEU A 237 6.94 -0.70 -19.26
N ALA A 238 8.18 -0.22 -19.18
CA ALA A 238 8.63 0.97 -19.91
C ALA A 238 8.55 0.80 -21.43
N THR A 239 8.53 -0.42 -21.96
CA THR A 239 8.47 -0.69 -23.40
C THR A 239 7.09 -0.44 -24.00
N TYR A 240 6.00 -0.54 -23.19
CA TYR A 240 4.62 -0.46 -23.72
C TYR A 240 3.62 0.28 -22.83
N ARG A 241 3.98 0.56 -21.54
CA ARG A 241 3.11 1.27 -20.59
C ARG A 241 3.65 2.66 -20.23
N LYS A 242 4.61 3.20 -20.98
CA LYS A 242 5.17 4.52 -20.75
C LYS A 242 4.33 5.59 -21.44
N VAL A 243 3.86 6.56 -20.65
CA VAL A 243 3.17 7.76 -21.13
C VAL A 243 3.98 8.95 -20.62
N GLU A 244 4.50 9.76 -21.55
CA GLU A 244 5.45 10.83 -21.24
C GLU A 244 6.66 10.33 -20.42
N THR A 245 6.78 10.78 -19.17
CA THR A 245 7.84 10.37 -18.25
C THR A 245 7.42 9.28 -17.25
N LYS A 246 6.15 8.84 -17.29
CA LYS A 246 5.55 7.92 -16.30
C LYS A 246 5.32 6.55 -16.89
N ILE A 247 5.62 5.52 -16.11
CA ILE A 247 5.29 4.13 -16.40
C ILE A 247 4.03 3.79 -15.63
N LEU A 248 2.94 3.41 -16.31
CA LEU A 248 1.62 3.26 -15.72
C LEU A 248 1.25 1.78 -15.53
N PHE A 249 0.74 1.43 -14.33
CA PHE A 249 0.22 0.11 -14.04
C PHE A 249 -0.75 0.15 -12.86
N GLY A 250 -2.03 -0.20 -13.09
CA GLY A 250 -3.14 -0.10 -12.14
C GLY A 250 -3.73 1.28 -12.01
N GLN A 251 -4.86 1.38 -11.32
CA GLN A 251 -5.69 2.58 -11.21
C GLN A 251 -5.82 3.03 -9.75
N ASN A 252 -5.52 4.29 -9.48
CA ASN A 252 -5.77 4.91 -8.17
C ASN A 252 -7.25 5.21 -8.01
N LEU A 253 -7.79 4.99 -6.81
CA LEU A 253 -9.20 5.16 -6.52
C LEU A 253 -9.42 6.03 -5.28
N ILE A 254 -10.62 6.63 -5.24
CA ILE A 254 -11.26 7.14 -4.02
C ILE A 254 -12.59 6.40 -3.81
N SER A 255 -13.00 6.24 -2.56
CA SER A 255 -14.32 5.68 -2.21
C SER A 255 -15.36 6.78 -2.06
N ILE A 256 -16.61 6.44 -2.39
CA ILE A 256 -17.77 7.30 -2.17
C ILE A 256 -18.54 6.81 -0.94
N ASP A 257 -18.51 5.51 -0.70
CA ASP A 257 -19.16 4.85 0.45
C ASP A 257 -18.11 4.21 1.37
N ASN A 258 -18.51 3.86 2.59
CA ASN A 258 -17.64 3.35 3.66
C ASN A 258 -18.16 2.05 4.27
N ASP A 259 -18.61 1.11 3.42
CA ASP A 259 -19.06 -0.22 3.83
C ASP A 259 -17.92 -1.26 3.79
N GLU A 260 -18.23 -2.51 4.10
CA GLU A 260 -17.29 -3.63 3.98
C GLU A 260 -17.21 -4.12 2.53
N VAL A 261 -16.03 -4.54 2.09
CA VAL A 261 -15.77 -5.29 0.85
C VAL A 261 -15.26 -6.68 1.20
N CYS A 262 -15.65 -7.67 0.40
CA CYS A 262 -15.28 -9.08 0.59
C CYS A 262 -14.66 -9.66 -0.69
N GLU A 263 -13.70 -10.57 -0.53
CA GLU A 263 -13.27 -11.39 -1.67
C GLU A 263 -14.49 -12.14 -2.24
N GLY A 264 -14.63 -12.14 -3.55
CA GLY A 264 -15.80 -12.67 -4.27
C GLY A 264 -16.86 -11.61 -4.61
N ASP A 265 -16.77 -10.38 -4.09
CA ASP A 265 -17.69 -9.31 -4.47
C ASP A 265 -17.63 -9.04 -5.96
N GLN A 266 -18.82 -8.85 -6.56
CA GLN A 266 -18.93 -8.48 -7.96
C GLN A 266 -18.54 -7.01 -8.15
N ILE A 267 -17.85 -6.71 -9.26
CA ILE A 267 -17.54 -5.35 -9.69
C ILE A 267 -18.49 -4.99 -10.83
N GLU A 268 -19.22 -3.91 -10.67
CA GLU A 268 -20.19 -3.40 -11.64
C GLU A 268 -19.72 -2.04 -12.15
N LEU A 269 -19.48 -1.92 -13.45
CA LEU A 269 -19.16 -0.67 -14.11
C LEU A 269 -20.43 0.18 -14.28
N ALA A 270 -20.33 1.51 -14.08
CA ALA A 270 -21.45 2.45 -14.21
C ALA A 270 -21.62 2.92 -15.66
#